data_bc10b0c37769aa0f8fc76dbc214a07e2
#
_entry.id   bc10b0c37769aa0f8fc76dbc214a07e2
#
_cell.length_a   1.000
_cell.length_b   1.000
_cell.length_c   1.000
_cell.angle_alpha   90.00
_cell.angle_beta   90.00
_cell.angle_gamma   90.00
#
_symmetry.space_group_name_H-M   'P 1'
#
loop_
_entity.id
_entity.type
_entity.pdbx_description
1 polymer ?
#
loop_
_entity_poly.entity_id
_entity_poly.type
_entity_poly.pdbx_seq_one_letter_code
_entity_poly.pdbx_strand_id
1 'polypeptide(L)'
;ISGADSWTQVAEYGRSKVTWFKEFLELPNGIPSHDTFGRLFARIDPKGFHDFFTRWVRDFSESLKGETVAIDGKKLRGSHDRINGKSAIHMVSAWATDISLVLGQLKTDDKSNEITAIPELIKTLALEGAIVTIDAMGCQKKITETIIDAGADYVIQVKDNQKKLHENISLFFQEPKNGPFDF
;
A
#
# COMPACT_ATOMS: atom_id res chain seq x y z
N ILE A 1 6.64 7.89 -4.52
CA ILE A 1 7.90 7.22 -4.80
C ILE A 1 9.07 8.18 -4.55
N SER A 2 9.12 9.33 -5.15
CA SER A 2 10.25 10.29 -5.00
C SER A 2 9.99 11.39 -3.94
N GLY A 3 9.00 11.23 -3.07
CA GLY A 3 8.59 12.22 -2.07
C GLY A 3 7.91 13.46 -2.65
N ALA A 4 7.48 13.42 -3.91
CA ALA A 4 6.76 14.51 -4.55
C ALA A 4 5.26 14.38 -4.29
N ASP A 5 4.69 15.33 -3.56
CA ASP A 5 3.28 15.36 -3.15
C ASP A 5 2.42 16.33 -3.98
N SER A 6 3.02 17.02 -4.95
CA SER A 6 2.36 17.97 -5.84
C SER A 6 2.94 17.94 -7.24
N TRP A 7 2.18 18.37 -8.23
CA TRP A 7 2.67 18.49 -9.62
C TRP A 7 3.86 19.43 -9.77
N THR A 8 3.94 20.46 -8.91
CA THR A 8 5.11 21.35 -8.85
C THR A 8 6.36 20.57 -8.46
N GLN A 9 6.30 19.79 -7.39
CA GLN A 9 7.41 18.95 -6.94
C GLN A 9 7.77 17.86 -7.96
N VAL A 10 6.78 17.27 -8.65
CA VAL A 10 7.03 16.32 -9.76
C VAL A 10 7.84 16.98 -10.87
N ALA A 11 7.45 18.21 -11.28
CA ALA A 11 8.16 18.96 -12.32
C ALA A 11 9.58 19.37 -11.86
N GLU A 12 9.75 19.75 -10.60
CA GLU A 12 11.06 20.08 -9.99
C GLU A 12 11.98 18.86 -9.94
N TYR A 13 11.45 17.72 -9.49
CA TYR A 13 12.19 16.44 -9.51
C TYR A 13 12.63 16.10 -10.94
N GLY A 14 11.73 16.20 -11.91
CA GLY A 14 12.05 15.98 -13.32
C GLY A 14 13.20 16.89 -13.80
N ARG A 15 13.15 18.18 -13.48
CA ARG A 15 14.22 19.13 -13.82
C ARG A 15 15.55 18.81 -13.14
N SER A 16 15.52 18.41 -11.86
CA SER A 16 16.73 18.04 -11.13
C SER A 16 17.41 16.77 -11.65
N LYS A 17 16.66 15.89 -12.32
CA LYS A 17 17.12 14.62 -12.88
C LYS A 17 17.11 14.56 -14.42
N VAL A 18 17.01 15.71 -15.08
CA VAL A 18 16.83 15.77 -16.53
C VAL A 18 17.93 15.04 -17.31
N THR A 19 19.17 15.10 -16.86
CA THR A 19 20.31 14.42 -17.50
C THR A 19 20.11 12.90 -17.48
N TRP A 20 19.73 12.36 -16.33
CA TRP A 20 19.44 10.94 -16.16
C TRP A 20 18.21 10.50 -16.99
N PHE A 21 17.14 11.29 -17.00
CA PHE A 21 15.96 10.97 -17.83
C PHE A 21 16.27 10.94 -19.32
N LYS A 22 17.20 11.77 -19.81
CA LYS A 22 17.60 11.80 -21.22
C LYS A 22 18.34 10.54 -21.67
N GLU A 23 18.83 9.70 -20.76
CA GLU A 23 19.50 8.44 -21.11
C GLU A 23 18.52 7.41 -21.70
N PHE A 24 17.21 7.52 -21.38
CA PHE A 24 16.19 6.55 -21.81
C PHE A 24 14.85 7.18 -22.24
N LEU A 25 14.68 8.50 -22.11
CA LEU A 25 13.50 9.22 -22.58
C LEU A 25 13.88 10.27 -23.64
N GLU A 26 13.10 10.28 -24.72
CA GLU A 26 13.12 11.40 -25.65
C GLU A 26 12.40 12.61 -25.02
N LEU A 27 13.15 13.65 -24.72
CA LEU A 27 12.65 14.88 -24.13
C LEU A 27 12.88 16.09 -25.05
N PRO A 28 12.24 16.12 -26.25
CA PRO A 28 12.50 17.17 -27.25
C PRO A 28 12.15 18.57 -26.72
N ASN A 29 11.18 18.67 -25.83
CA ASN A 29 10.72 19.92 -25.20
C ASN A 29 11.12 20.02 -23.73
N GLY A 30 12.03 19.17 -23.25
CA GLY A 30 12.43 19.10 -21.84
C GLY A 30 11.35 18.50 -20.92
N ILE A 31 11.45 18.79 -19.62
CA ILE A 31 10.50 18.30 -18.62
C ILE A 31 9.19 19.10 -18.70
N PRO A 32 8.03 18.41 -18.73
CA PRO A 32 6.73 19.08 -18.72
C PRO A 32 6.52 20.00 -17.51
N SER A 33 5.72 21.04 -17.68
CA SER A 33 5.32 21.89 -16.56
C SER A 33 4.36 21.17 -15.60
N HIS A 34 4.24 21.67 -14.37
CA HIS A 34 3.26 21.17 -13.40
C HIS A 34 1.82 21.18 -13.92
N ASP A 35 1.44 22.19 -14.70
CA ASP A 35 0.11 22.25 -15.32
C ASP A 35 -0.09 21.16 -16.38
N THR A 36 0.96 20.82 -17.11
CA THR A 36 0.92 19.74 -18.10
C THR A 36 0.71 18.40 -17.43
N PHE A 37 1.41 18.12 -16.32
CA PHE A 37 1.17 16.93 -15.51
C PHE A 37 -0.26 16.90 -14.98
N GLY A 38 -0.74 18.00 -14.36
CA GLY A 38 -2.10 18.09 -13.84
C GLY A 38 -3.17 17.82 -14.90
N ARG A 39 -3.04 18.44 -16.08
CA ARG A 39 -3.99 18.23 -17.20
C ARG A 39 -3.95 16.82 -17.76
N LEU A 40 -2.77 16.19 -17.83
CA LEU A 40 -2.62 14.81 -18.28
C LEU A 40 -3.33 13.87 -17.32
N PHE A 41 -2.99 13.94 -16.03
CA PHE A 41 -3.56 13.04 -15.02
C PHE A 41 -5.07 13.23 -14.82
N ALA A 42 -5.60 14.44 -15.05
CA ALA A 42 -7.04 14.67 -15.04
C ALA A 42 -7.79 13.98 -16.19
N ARG A 43 -7.09 13.55 -17.25
CA ARG A 43 -7.66 12.87 -18.44
C ARG A 43 -7.41 11.38 -18.49
N ILE A 44 -6.47 10.88 -17.69
CA ILE A 44 -6.18 9.45 -17.62
C ILE A 44 -7.39 8.73 -17.02
N ASP A 45 -7.83 7.65 -17.66
CA ASP A 45 -8.80 6.74 -17.07
C ASP A 45 -8.21 6.07 -15.84
N PRO A 46 -8.79 6.28 -14.62
CA PRO A 46 -8.21 5.74 -13.37
C PRO A 46 -8.11 4.22 -13.37
N LYS A 47 -9.09 3.52 -13.98
CA LYS A 47 -9.09 2.06 -14.04
C LYS A 47 -7.97 1.55 -14.95
N GLY A 48 -7.87 2.09 -16.15
CA GLY A 48 -6.79 1.72 -17.09
C GLY A 48 -5.41 1.99 -16.52
N PHE A 49 -5.22 3.11 -15.80
CA PHE A 49 -3.97 3.41 -15.12
C PHE A 49 -3.68 2.42 -13.99
N HIS A 50 -4.68 2.08 -13.18
CA HIS A 50 -4.55 1.08 -12.12
C HIS A 50 -4.15 -0.29 -12.68
N ASP A 51 -4.82 -0.77 -13.72
CA ASP A 51 -4.53 -2.05 -14.35
C ASP A 51 -3.12 -2.10 -14.98
N PHE A 52 -2.69 -0.99 -15.58
CA PHE A 52 -1.32 -0.84 -16.08
C PHE A 52 -0.30 -0.87 -14.94
N PHE A 53 -0.52 -0.09 -13.89
CA PHE A 53 0.38 0.01 -12.74
C PHE A 53 0.51 -1.35 -12.02
N THR A 54 -0.61 -2.05 -11.82
CA THR A 54 -0.60 -3.39 -11.19
C THR A 54 0.19 -4.41 -12.02
N ARG A 55 0.07 -4.37 -13.35
CA ARG A 55 0.88 -5.22 -14.24
C ARG A 55 2.36 -4.89 -14.13
N TRP A 56 2.70 -3.60 -14.18
CA TRP A 56 4.08 -3.14 -14.05
C TRP A 56 4.70 -3.55 -12.70
N VAL A 57 3.95 -3.47 -11.60
CA VAL A 57 4.41 -3.93 -10.28
C VAL A 57 4.65 -5.43 -10.25
N ARG A 58 3.84 -6.24 -10.96
CA ARG A 58 4.03 -7.70 -11.02
C ARG A 58 5.38 -8.10 -11.62
N ASP A 59 5.94 -7.30 -12.51
CA ASP A 59 7.26 -7.56 -13.09
C ASP A 59 8.38 -7.51 -12.02
N PHE A 60 8.10 -6.90 -10.86
CA PHE A 60 8.99 -6.87 -9.70
C PHE A 60 8.65 -7.91 -8.63
N SER A 61 7.68 -8.80 -8.87
CA SER A 61 7.18 -9.76 -7.86
C SER A 61 8.26 -10.71 -7.33
N GLU A 62 9.23 -11.10 -8.15
CA GLU A 62 10.36 -11.94 -7.69
C GLU A 62 11.23 -11.23 -6.64
N SER A 63 11.25 -9.89 -6.63
CA SER A 63 11.99 -9.10 -5.65
C SER A 63 11.24 -8.96 -4.31
N LEU A 64 9.99 -9.43 -4.21
CA LEU A 64 9.19 -9.36 -2.99
C LEU A 64 9.41 -10.53 -2.02
N LYS A 65 10.16 -11.55 -2.41
CA LYS A 65 10.47 -12.67 -1.49
C LYS A 65 11.29 -12.19 -0.29
N GLY A 66 10.73 -12.39 0.91
CA GLY A 66 11.28 -11.88 2.17
C GLY A 66 11.06 -10.40 2.41
N GLU A 67 10.46 -9.67 1.45
CA GLU A 67 10.13 -8.26 1.57
C GLU A 67 8.98 -8.05 2.57
N THR A 68 9.08 -6.99 3.36
CA THR A 68 7.97 -6.59 4.23
C THR A 68 7.01 -5.68 3.47
N VAL A 69 5.75 -6.11 3.38
CA VAL A 69 4.66 -5.34 2.76
C VAL A 69 3.71 -4.82 3.83
N ALA A 70 3.78 -3.52 4.10
CA ALA A 70 2.89 -2.86 5.05
C ALA A 70 1.56 -2.49 4.37
N ILE A 71 0.44 -2.94 4.94
CA ILE A 71 -0.91 -2.53 4.52
C ILE A 71 -1.51 -1.59 5.56
N ASP A 72 -1.87 -0.40 5.12
CA ASP A 72 -2.42 0.66 5.98
C ASP A 72 -3.58 1.38 5.30
N GLY A 73 -4.58 1.75 6.12
CA GLY A 73 -5.70 2.55 5.70
C GLY A 73 -5.50 4.02 6.06
N LYS A 74 -5.56 4.90 5.07
CA LYS A 74 -5.34 6.34 5.27
C LYS A 74 -6.43 7.21 4.68
N LYS A 75 -6.89 8.15 5.49
CA LYS A 75 -7.74 9.25 5.02
C LYS A 75 -6.89 10.31 4.34
N LEU A 76 -7.14 10.56 3.06
CA LEU A 76 -6.42 11.57 2.30
C LEU A 76 -6.83 12.97 2.75
N ARG A 77 -5.89 13.72 3.33
CA ARG A 77 -6.10 15.10 3.75
C ARG A 77 -6.35 15.98 2.51
N GLY A 78 -7.33 16.90 2.60
CA GLY A 78 -7.65 17.82 1.51
C GLY A 78 -8.45 17.22 0.35
N SER A 79 -8.79 15.92 0.38
CA SER A 79 -9.60 15.26 -0.66
C SER A 79 -11.12 15.47 -0.51
N HIS A 80 -11.57 16.17 0.54
CA HIS A 80 -12.99 16.50 0.72
C HIS A 80 -13.37 17.71 -0.15
N ASP A 81 -14.50 17.59 -0.81
CA ASP A 81 -15.11 18.69 -1.56
C ASP A 81 -16.37 19.16 -0.82
N ARG A 82 -16.20 20.21 0.00
CA ARG A 82 -17.29 20.76 0.82
C ARG A 82 -18.40 21.38 -0.03
N ILE A 83 -18.08 21.86 -1.22
CA ILE A 83 -19.03 22.53 -2.11
C ILE A 83 -20.02 21.49 -2.67
N ASN A 84 -19.52 20.30 -3.03
CA ASN A 84 -20.32 19.20 -3.58
C ASN A 84 -20.69 18.14 -2.55
N GLY A 85 -20.48 18.38 -1.25
CA GLY A 85 -20.84 17.46 -0.17
C GLY A 85 -20.06 16.16 -0.15
N LYS A 86 -18.88 16.08 -0.80
CA LYS A 86 -18.08 14.87 -0.84
C LYS A 86 -17.20 14.74 0.40
N SER A 87 -17.29 13.61 1.08
CA SER A 87 -16.41 13.24 2.18
C SER A 87 -14.98 13.00 1.68
N ALA A 88 -14.01 13.05 2.61
CA ALA A 88 -12.63 12.77 2.28
C ALA A 88 -12.47 11.31 1.83
N ILE A 89 -11.60 11.10 0.86
CA ILE A 89 -11.28 9.78 0.31
C ILE A 89 -10.50 8.97 1.36
N HIS A 90 -10.98 7.76 1.64
CA HIS A 90 -10.23 6.75 2.37
C HIS A 90 -9.56 5.81 1.37
N MET A 91 -8.31 5.47 1.62
CA MET A 91 -7.51 4.59 0.78
C MET A 91 -6.88 3.52 1.65
N VAL A 92 -6.89 2.27 1.18
CA VAL A 92 -6.02 1.21 1.67
C VAL A 92 -4.86 1.09 0.70
N SER A 93 -3.64 1.07 1.22
CA SER A 93 -2.41 1.01 0.43
C SER A 93 -1.55 -0.15 0.89
N ALA A 94 -0.90 -0.84 -0.04
CA ALA A 94 0.14 -1.82 0.21
C ALA A 94 1.49 -1.21 -0.18
N TRP A 95 2.44 -1.20 0.76
CA TRP A 95 3.75 -0.59 0.63
C TRP A 95 4.85 -1.60 0.88
N ALA A 96 5.70 -1.85 -0.12
CA ALA A 96 6.91 -2.65 0.02
C ALA A 96 8.00 -1.77 0.66
N THR A 97 8.43 -2.14 1.89
CA THR A 97 9.20 -1.24 2.74
C THR A 97 10.64 -1.08 2.29
N ASP A 98 11.33 -2.16 1.92
CA ASP A 98 12.74 -2.15 1.57
C ASP A 98 12.99 -1.49 0.21
N ILE A 99 12.12 -1.75 -0.77
CA ILE A 99 12.20 -1.13 -2.10
C ILE A 99 11.48 0.22 -2.19
N SER A 100 10.81 0.65 -1.11
CA SER A 100 10.08 1.92 -1.03
C SER A 100 9.07 2.12 -2.18
N LEU A 101 8.28 1.08 -2.47
CA LEU A 101 7.31 1.07 -3.58
C LEU A 101 5.89 0.83 -3.08
N VAL A 102 4.94 1.62 -3.56
CA VAL A 102 3.50 1.32 -3.42
C VAL A 102 3.16 0.22 -4.43
N LEU A 103 2.73 -0.94 -3.93
CA LEU A 103 2.36 -2.08 -4.77
C LEU A 103 0.95 -1.96 -5.33
N GLY A 104 0.06 -1.33 -4.58
CA GLY A 104 -1.32 -1.12 -4.98
C GLY A 104 -2.08 -0.28 -3.96
N GLN A 105 -3.20 0.26 -4.41
CA GLN A 105 -4.10 1.07 -3.59
C GLN A 105 -5.55 0.78 -3.96
N LEU A 106 -6.43 0.79 -2.96
CA LEU A 106 -7.86 0.66 -3.15
C LEU A 106 -8.60 1.77 -2.41
N LYS A 107 -9.48 2.48 -3.12
CA LYS A 107 -10.37 3.46 -2.50
C LYS A 107 -11.45 2.74 -1.72
N THR A 108 -11.75 3.21 -0.50
CA THR A 108 -12.89 2.77 0.29
C THR A 108 -13.86 3.94 0.50
N ASP A 109 -15.14 3.65 0.61
CA ASP A 109 -16.15 4.70 0.81
C ASP A 109 -16.14 5.21 2.26
N ASP A 110 -15.71 4.39 3.22
CA ASP A 110 -15.62 4.74 4.63
C ASP A 110 -14.53 3.92 5.33
N LYS A 111 -14.08 4.37 6.52
CA LYS A 111 -13.11 3.66 7.35
C LYS A 111 -13.59 2.26 7.76
N SER A 112 -14.90 2.07 7.94
CA SER A 112 -15.49 0.76 8.25
C SER A 112 -15.30 -0.27 7.14
N ASN A 113 -15.02 0.17 5.90
CA ASN A 113 -14.85 -0.69 4.74
C ASN A 113 -13.38 -1.14 4.52
N GLU A 114 -12.43 -0.68 5.35
CA GLU A 114 -11.03 -1.12 5.26
C GLU A 114 -10.90 -2.64 5.43
N ILE A 115 -11.65 -3.25 6.38
CA ILE A 115 -11.66 -4.70 6.62
C ILE A 115 -12.09 -5.49 5.38
N THR A 116 -12.98 -4.93 4.56
CA THR A 116 -13.43 -5.57 3.29
C THR A 116 -12.51 -5.25 2.13
N ALA A 117 -11.87 -4.09 2.11
CA ALA A 117 -10.98 -3.65 1.06
C ALA A 117 -9.60 -4.34 1.10
N ILE A 118 -9.10 -4.66 2.32
CA ILE A 118 -7.80 -5.32 2.48
C ILE A 118 -7.72 -6.65 1.74
N PRO A 119 -8.68 -7.61 1.90
CA PRO A 119 -8.67 -8.86 1.13
C PRO A 119 -8.77 -8.64 -0.39
N GLU A 120 -9.52 -7.63 -0.84
CA GLU A 120 -9.61 -7.31 -2.26
C GLU A 120 -8.28 -6.79 -2.80
N LEU A 121 -7.61 -5.90 -2.07
CA LEU A 121 -6.28 -5.41 -2.44
C LEU A 121 -5.27 -6.56 -2.50
N ILE A 122 -5.19 -7.41 -1.47
CA ILE A 122 -4.27 -8.56 -1.40
C ILE A 122 -4.41 -9.45 -2.65
N LYS A 123 -5.63 -9.74 -3.10
CA LYS A 123 -5.90 -10.57 -4.29
C LYS A 123 -5.37 -9.98 -5.60
N THR A 124 -5.15 -8.69 -5.66
CA THR A 124 -4.62 -8.01 -6.87
C THR A 124 -3.08 -8.01 -6.91
N LEU A 125 -2.44 -8.32 -5.77
CA LEU A 125 -0.99 -8.24 -5.61
C LEU A 125 -0.35 -9.63 -5.74
N ALA A 126 0.88 -9.67 -6.23
CA ALA A 126 1.73 -10.86 -6.23
C ALA A 126 2.58 -10.84 -4.95
N LEU A 127 2.10 -11.48 -3.88
CA LEU A 127 2.70 -11.43 -2.54
C LEU A 127 3.43 -12.72 -2.15
N GLU A 128 3.61 -13.66 -3.07
CA GLU A 128 4.25 -14.94 -2.79
C GLU A 128 5.63 -14.77 -2.13
N GLY A 129 5.79 -15.33 -0.94
CA GLY A 129 7.01 -15.25 -0.14
C GLY A 129 7.27 -13.90 0.55
N ALA A 130 6.35 -12.94 0.48
CA ALA A 130 6.42 -11.69 1.23
C ALA A 130 5.91 -11.85 2.67
N ILE A 131 6.23 -10.89 3.54
CA ILE A 131 5.72 -10.78 4.91
C ILE A 131 4.77 -9.58 4.99
N VAL A 132 3.48 -9.84 5.13
CA VAL A 132 2.46 -8.78 5.21
C VAL A 132 2.32 -8.30 6.65
N THR A 133 2.42 -6.99 6.85
CA THR A 133 2.18 -6.36 8.15
C THR A 133 0.93 -5.49 8.10
N ILE A 134 0.06 -5.63 9.11
CA ILE A 134 -1.17 -4.86 9.23
C ILE A 134 -1.37 -4.49 10.71
N ASP A 135 -2.00 -3.36 10.97
CA ASP A 135 -2.36 -2.94 12.31
C ASP A 135 -3.45 -3.86 12.94
N ALA A 136 -3.81 -3.61 14.19
CA ALA A 136 -4.76 -4.43 14.92
C ALA A 136 -6.17 -4.50 14.30
N MET A 137 -6.56 -3.52 13.50
CA MET A 137 -7.86 -3.54 12.81
C MET A 137 -7.90 -4.65 11.75
N GLY A 138 -6.75 -4.94 11.12
CA GLY A 138 -6.57 -6.04 10.18
C GLY A 138 -6.49 -7.43 10.83
N CYS A 139 -6.52 -7.55 12.16
CA CYS A 139 -6.54 -8.83 12.86
C CYS A 139 -7.90 -9.52 12.71
N GLN A 140 -8.18 -10.03 11.52
CA GLN A 140 -9.42 -10.68 11.12
C GLN A 140 -9.11 -11.99 10.39
N LYS A 141 -9.86 -13.05 10.73
CA LYS A 141 -9.66 -14.39 10.16
C LYS A 141 -9.64 -14.39 8.63
N LYS A 142 -10.59 -13.69 8.01
CA LYS A 142 -10.67 -13.60 6.54
C LYS A 142 -9.44 -12.93 5.92
N ILE A 143 -8.83 -11.96 6.61
CA ILE A 143 -7.63 -11.27 6.12
C ILE A 143 -6.43 -12.21 6.19
N THR A 144 -6.22 -12.89 7.33
CA THR A 144 -5.12 -13.85 7.49
C THR A 144 -5.24 -15.03 6.51
N GLU A 145 -6.45 -15.58 6.31
CA GLU A 145 -6.70 -16.61 5.30
C GLU A 145 -6.32 -16.11 3.90
N THR A 146 -6.72 -14.88 3.53
CA THR A 146 -6.40 -14.32 2.20
C THR A 146 -4.90 -14.11 2.01
N ILE A 147 -4.14 -13.74 3.06
CA ILE A 147 -2.68 -13.59 2.99
C ILE A 147 -2.02 -14.95 2.75
N ILE A 148 -2.43 -15.98 3.49
CA ILE A 148 -1.91 -17.35 3.33
C ILE A 148 -2.25 -17.90 1.94
N ASP A 149 -3.49 -17.70 1.46
CA ASP A 149 -3.91 -18.11 0.11
C ASP A 149 -3.09 -17.41 -1.00
N ALA A 150 -2.56 -16.21 -0.72
CA ALA A 150 -1.65 -15.49 -1.61
C ALA A 150 -0.18 -15.97 -1.51
N GLY A 151 0.11 -17.00 -0.70
CA GLY A 151 1.47 -17.54 -0.51
C GLY A 151 2.40 -16.64 0.31
N ALA A 152 1.84 -15.74 1.13
CA ALA A 152 2.59 -14.82 1.98
C ALA A 152 2.47 -15.19 3.47
N ASP A 153 3.45 -14.75 4.26
CA ASP A 153 3.40 -14.76 5.71
C ASP A 153 2.81 -13.46 6.26
N TYR A 154 2.50 -13.41 7.55
CA TYR A 154 2.00 -12.18 8.16
C TYR A 154 2.51 -11.92 9.56
N VAL A 155 2.63 -10.64 9.91
CA VAL A 155 2.81 -10.14 11.27
C VAL A 155 1.71 -9.10 11.55
N ILE A 156 0.78 -9.44 12.43
CA ILE A 156 -0.39 -8.61 12.72
C ILE A 156 -0.46 -8.26 14.20
N GLN A 157 -0.69 -7.00 14.50
CA GLN A 157 -0.87 -6.57 15.88
C GLN A 157 -2.20 -7.09 16.46
N VAL A 158 -2.17 -7.66 17.65
CA VAL A 158 -3.36 -8.08 18.39
C VAL A 158 -3.66 -7.09 19.52
N LYS A 159 -4.88 -6.63 19.59
CA LYS A 159 -5.40 -5.70 20.64
C LYS A 159 -6.76 -6.17 21.14
N ASP A 160 -7.41 -5.33 21.94
CA ASP A 160 -8.72 -5.62 22.58
C ASP A 160 -9.88 -5.81 21.58
N ASN A 161 -9.71 -5.47 20.30
CA ASN A 161 -10.65 -5.83 19.24
C ASN A 161 -10.74 -7.37 19.03
N GLN A 162 -9.70 -8.11 19.46
CA GLN A 162 -9.65 -9.58 19.50
C GLN A 162 -9.37 -10.04 20.96
N LYS A 163 -10.24 -9.67 21.89
CA LYS A 163 -10.03 -9.78 23.33
C LYS A 163 -9.56 -11.17 23.78
N LYS A 164 -10.26 -12.23 23.37
CA LYS A 164 -9.90 -13.61 23.76
C LYS A 164 -8.52 -14.03 23.25
N LEU A 165 -8.19 -13.64 22.02
CA LEU A 165 -6.88 -13.93 21.44
C LEU A 165 -5.79 -13.16 22.17
N HIS A 166 -6.03 -11.88 22.47
CA HIS A 166 -5.11 -11.03 23.24
C HIS A 166 -4.87 -11.58 24.66
N GLU A 167 -5.92 -11.99 25.37
CA GLU A 167 -5.83 -12.62 26.68
C GLU A 167 -5.02 -13.93 26.61
N ASN A 168 -5.31 -14.82 25.66
CA ASN A 168 -4.60 -16.09 25.52
C ASN A 168 -3.11 -15.89 25.21
N ILE A 169 -2.77 -14.95 24.33
CA ILE A 169 -1.36 -14.62 24.03
C ILE A 169 -0.69 -14.07 25.29
N SER A 170 -1.35 -13.15 26.02
CA SER A 170 -0.81 -12.56 27.25
C SER A 170 -0.55 -13.62 28.31
N LEU A 171 -1.47 -14.56 28.51
CA LEU A 171 -1.30 -15.68 29.45
C LEU A 171 -0.13 -16.58 29.03
N PHE A 172 -0.02 -16.89 27.73
CA PHE A 172 1.08 -17.72 27.22
C PHE A 172 2.46 -17.13 27.52
N PHE A 173 2.62 -15.81 27.46
CA PHE A 173 3.87 -15.13 27.79
C PHE A 173 4.09 -14.88 29.28
N GLN A 174 3.04 -15.00 30.12
CA GLN A 174 3.14 -14.85 31.58
C GLN A 174 3.49 -16.17 32.29
N GLU A 175 3.21 -17.32 31.66
CA GLU A 175 3.60 -18.61 32.22
C GLU A 175 5.12 -18.80 32.18
N PRO A 176 5.79 -19.11 33.33
CA PRO A 176 7.22 -19.37 33.33
C PRO A 176 7.48 -20.66 32.54
N LYS A 177 8.07 -20.52 31.37
CA LYS A 177 8.46 -21.67 30.55
C LYS A 177 9.72 -22.31 31.10
N ASN A 178 9.56 -23.51 31.64
CA ASN A 178 10.67 -24.39 32.03
C ASN A 178 11.23 -25.07 30.74
N GLY A 179 11.95 -24.33 29.90
CA GLY A 179 12.60 -24.93 28.75
C GLY A 179 12.95 -23.90 27.66
N PRO A 180 13.95 -24.16 26.82
CA PRO A 180 14.22 -23.35 25.64
C PRO A 180 13.03 -23.43 24.68
N PHE A 181 12.71 -22.32 24.02
CA PHE A 181 11.74 -22.31 22.93
C PHE A 181 12.29 -23.17 21.79
N ASP A 182 11.76 -24.37 21.61
CA ASP A 182 11.91 -25.11 20.36
C ASP A 182 10.90 -24.49 19.36
N PHE A 183 11.42 -23.73 18.39
CA PHE A 183 10.70 -23.27 17.21
C PHE A 183 10.88 -24.30 16.10
#